data_0dd6eba43ed90422493999a3c78c33e3
#
_entry.id   0dd6eba43ed90422493999a3c78c33e3
#
_cell.length_a   1.000
_cell.length_b   1.000
_cell.length_c   1.000
_cell.angle_alpha   90.00
_cell.angle_beta   90.00
_cell.angle_gamma   90.00
#
_symmetry.space_group_name_H-M   'P 1'
#
loop_
_entity.id
_entity.type
_entity.pdbx_description
1 polymer ?
#
loop_
_entity_poly.entity_id
_entity_poly.type
_entity_poly.pdbx_seq_one_letter_code
_entity_poly.pdbx_strand_id
1 'polypeptide(L)'
;MLYTFDQFALDTERFEISKDGNPLRAEPQVIELLIYFVRNSGRLVTRDELIEAVWNGRVVSDSAISGRIKVARKLLGDDGRRQKYIRTVHKKGFTFTAEAHADAEASLSARLGAVAEIPQDRRHDSRPSLGVLRFISKGGDDDRRYFADGLTEELITTLSKISKLVVVAHPQSPQIESGTVDARRVGTELDVRYVLHGSVRTAGDRLRVAVHLVDSLDGRHLWAQSYDYRVGEVFDLQDELTREVVSALQVELTEGDQALLLSRGTEDIEAWKLTFQGQAGVLAHHQDKVRRGREQLRAALERDENYALAWSTLALAHWKESLNEGWSESCADSLVQAAEASERALALEPDHAATLAMHGLILVSRQRFDEAFDAAMRALHLADSAADTIALAGIVLRACCEPELSILHTRKAMRLCPVYPAWYPYGIAVCYWMLGEFDLAVEFAEEAIEIDPEFSLVYYALVMIHAEAGRECEARSAVESLLAIDPKFTGRAYNAVMRFRNPAIEVRRLAALQRAGMPE
;
A
#
# COMPACT_ATOMS: atom_id res chain seq x y z
N MET A 1 -3.98 0.89 -18.81
CA MET A 1 -5.00 0.69 -19.90
C MET A 1 -4.29 0.30 -21.18
N LEU A 2 -4.78 -0.76 -21.85
CA LEU A 2 -4.21 -1.24 -23.11
C LEU A 2 -4.93 -0.58 -24.29
N TYR A 3 -4.18 0.11 -25.14
CA TYR A 3 -4.68 0.63 -26.41
C TYR A 3 -4.14 -0.19 -27.54
N THR A 4 -5.03 -0.69 -28.41
CA THR A 4 -4.65 -1.44 -29.60
C THR A 4 -4.93 -0.61 -30.85
N PHE A 5 -4.00 -0.60 -31.79
CA PHE A 5 -4.14 0.02 -33.12
C PHE A 5 -3.27 -0.71 -34.13
N ASP A 6 -3.85 -1.11 -35.23
CA ASP A 6 -3.21 -2.01 -36.21
C ASP A 6 -2.54 -3.24 -35.55
N GLN A 7 -1.22 -3.33 -35.63
CA GLN A 7 -0.39 -4.39 -35.09
C GLN A 7 0.30 -4.00 -33.75
N PHE A 8 -0.04 -2.84 -33.19
CA PHE A 8 0.57 -2.32 -31.97
C PHE A 8 -0.38 -2.42 -30.79
N ALA A 9 0.19 -2.73 -29.65
CA ALA A 9 -0.47 -2.62 -28.36
C ALA A 9 0.39 -1.72 -27.45
N LEU A 10 -0.22 -0.66 -26.93
CA LEU A 10 0.40 0.33 -26.04
C LEU A 10 -0.20 0.20 -24.65
N ASP A 11 0.59 -0.28 -23.72
CA ASP A 11 0.22 -0.39 -22.31
C ASP A 11 0.63 0.89 -21.56
N THR A 12 -0.36 1.67 -21.15
CA THR A 12 -0.12 2.95 -20.47
C THR A 12 0.32 2.78 -19.02
N GLU A 13 0.22 1.60 -18.44
CA GLU A 13 0.58 1.30 -17.05
C GLU A 13 1.96 0.68 -16.96
N ARG A 14 2.25 -0.24 -17.88
CA ARG A 14 3.60 -0.81 -17.99
C ARG A 14 4.58 0.13 -18.66
N PHE A 15 4.07 1.21 -19.26
CA PHE A 15 4.88 2.13 -20.05
C PHE A 15 5.63 1.41 -21.19
N GLU A 16 4.92 0.48 -21.85
CA GLU A 16 5.48 -0.39 -22.85
C GLU A 16 4.65 -0.34 -24.15
N ILE A 17 5.32 -0.51 -25.26
CA ILE A 17 4.69 -0.72 -26.56
C ILE A 17 5.17 -2.03 -27.14
N SER A 18 4.27 -2.82 -27.70
CA SER A 18 4.56 -4.06 -28.42
C SER A 18 4.03 -4.02 -29.83
N LYS A 19 4.63 -4.83 -30.69
CA LYS A 19 4.21 -5.06 -32.07
C LYS A 19 4.04 -6.57 -32.28
N ASP A 20 2.84 -6.99 -32.70
CA ASP A 20 2.52 -8.42 -32.86
C ASP A 20 2.89 -9.26 -31.61
N GLY A 21 2.65 -8.71 -30.41
CA GLY A 21 2.98 -9.33 -29.12
C GLY A 21 4.44 -9.23 -28.69
N ASN A 22 5.35 -8.72 -29.52
CA ASN A 22 6.76 -8.57 -29.18
C ASN A 22 7.06 -7.18 -28.64
N PRO A 23 7.67 -7.03 -27.45
CA PRO A 23 7.95 -5.73 -26.84
C PRO A 23 8.97 -4.94 -27.66
N LEU A 24 8.71 -3.64 -27.84
CA LEU A 24 9.60 -2.71 -28.52
C LEU A 24 10.31 -1.83 -27.49
N ARG A 25 11.62 -1.70 -27.60
CA ARG A 25 12.37 -0.77 -26.74
C ARG A 25 12.15 0.67 -27.21
N ALA A 26 11.66 1.51 -26.31
CA ALA A 26 11.46 2.93 -26.55
C ALA A 26 11.92 3.76 -25.35
N GLU A 27 12.31 5.00 -25.61
CA GLU A 27 12.63 5.95 -24.56
C GLU A 27 11.35 6.37 -23.82
N PRO A 28 11.37 6.60 -22.49
CA PRO A 28 10.18 6.95 -21.72
C PRO A 28 9.38 8.12 -22.31
N GLN A 29 10.03 9.20 -22.70
CA GLN A 29 9.37 10.35 -23.35
C GLN A 29 8.67 10.02 -24.68
N VAL A 30 9.14 9.00 -25.41
CA VAL A 30 8.50 8.56 -26.65
C VAL A 30 7.23 7.79 -26.33
N ILE A 31 7.24 7.02 -25.25
CA ILE A 31 6.05 6.31 -24.77
C ILE A 31 5.01 7.30 -24.25
N GLU A 32 5.40 8.30 -23.43
CA GLU A 32 4.49 9.39 -22.99
C GLU A 32 3.84 10.10 -24.16
N LEU A 33 4.63 10.44 -25.16
CA LEU A 33 4.16 11.07 -26.37
C LEU A 33 3.13 10.19 -27.11
N LEU A 34 3.39 8.89 -27.23
CA LEU A 34 2.46 7.95 -27.87
C LEU A 34 1.19 7.75 -27.05
N ILE A 35 1.29 7.65 -25.72
CA ILE A 35 0.13 7.58 -24.82
C ILE A 35 -0.77 8.81 -25.01
N TYR A 36 -0.18 10.00 -25.04
CA TYR A 36 -0.94 11.22 -25.26
C TYR A 36 -1.63 11.25 -26.63
N PHE A 37 -0.93 10.83 -27.68
CA PHE A 37 -1.50 10.75 -29.03
C PHE A 37 -2.63 9.74 -29.15
N VAL A 38 -2.47 8.55 -28.57
CA VAL A 38 -3.47 7.49 -28.63
C VAL A 38 -4.75 7.90 -27.89
N ARG A 39 -4.60 8.51 -26.69
CA ARG A 39 -5.73 9.06 -25.92
C ARG A 39 -6.48 10.18 -26.66
N ASN A 40 -5.81 10.87 -27.56
CA ASN A 40 -6.36 11.97 -28.36
C ASN A 40 -6.43 11.60 -29.86
N SER A 41 -6.65 10.31 -30.17
CA SER A 41 -6.75 9.83 -31.54
C SER A 41 -7.81 10.59 -32.36
N GLY A 42 -7.51 10.89 -33.62
CA GLY A 42 -8.39 11.65 -34.52
C GLY A 42 -8.42 13.16 -34.26
N ARG A 43 -7.96 13.65 -33.12
CA ARG A 43 -7.94 15.07 -32.74
C ARG A 43 -6.63 15.75 -33.16
N LEU A 44 -6.69 17.03 -33.47
CA LEU A 44 -5.51 17.87 -33.63
C LEU A 44 -4.95 18.17 -32.23
N VAL A 45 -3.69 17.82 -32.00
CA VAL A 45 -2.91 18.11 -30.79
C VAL A 45 -1.93 19.23 -31.11
N THR A 46 -2.01 20.34 -30.39
CA THR A 46 -1.12 21.48 -30.58
C THR A 46 0.26 21.23 -29.97
N ARG A 47 1.24 22.06 -30.33
CA ARG A 47 2.58 21.96 -29.72
C ARG A 47 2.57 22.34 -28.25
N ASP A 48 1.81 23.35 -27.88
CA ASP A 48 1.69 23.80 -26.50
C ASP A 48 1.07 22.72 -25.63
N GLU A 49 0.02 22.03 -26.11
CA GLU A 49 -0.55 20.86 -25.44
C GLU A 49 0.47 19.73 -25.26
N LEU A 50 1.32 19.47 -26.26
CA LEU A 50 2.38 18.47 -26.11
C LEU A 50 3.44 18.88 -25.10
N ILE A 51 3.83 20.16 -25.07
CA ILE A 51 4.79 20.68 -24.08
C ILE A 51 4.24 20.51 -22.66
N GLU A 52 2.98 20.85 -22.47
CA GLU A 52 2.33 20.70 -21.16
C GLU A 52 2.23 19.23 -20.76
N ALA A 53 1.76 18.37 -21.65
CA ALA A 53 1.45 16.97 -21.32
C ALA A 53 2.69 16.05 -21.20
N VAL A 54 3.76 16.31 -21.98
CA VAL A 54 4.93 15.41 -22.09
C VAL A 54 6.18 16.01 -21.42
N TRP A 55 6.24 17.33 -21.31
CA TRP A 55 7.39 18.04 -20.72
C TRP A 55 7.01 18.86 -19.48
N ASN A 56 5.79 18.70 -18.93
CA ASN A 56 5.31 19.39 -17.73
C ASN A 56 5.52 20.92 -17.82
N GLY A 57 5.19 21.52 -18.97
CA GLY A 57 5.31 22.96 -19.22
C GLY A 57 6.75 23.50 -19.35
N ARG A 58 7.77 22.63 -19.35
CA ARG A 58 9.16 23.07 -19.53
C ARG A 58 9.39 23.61 -20.93
N VAL A 59 10.13 24.72 -21.04
CA VAL A 59 10.49 25.30 -22.33
C VAL A 59 11.37 24.33 -23.11
N VAL A 60 10.85 23.81 -24.22
CA VAL A 60 11.56 22.92 -25.15
C VAL A 60 11.60 23.52 -26.54
N SER A 61 12.69 23.28 -27.27
CA SER A 61 12.82 23.76 -28.64
C SER A 61 11.95 22.95 -29.62
N ASP A 62 11.51 23.59 -30.70
CA ASP A 62 10.81 22.92 -31.81
C ASP A 62 11.58 21.73 -32.40
N SER A 63 12.91 21.80 -32.36
CA SER A 63 13.79 20.71 -32.78
C SER A 63 13.70 19.49 -31.86
N ALA A 64 13.54 19.71 -30.55
CA ALA A 64 13.39 18.63 -29.56
C ALA A 64 12.06 17.88 -29.77
N ILE A 65 10.95 18.62 -29.90
CA ILE A 65 9.63 18.03 -30.20
C ILE A 65 9.67 17.24 -31.50
N SER A 66 10.22 17.87 -32.57
CA SER A 66 10.32 17.23 -33.89
C SER A 66 11.22 15.98 -33.86
N GLY A 67 12.27 16.00 -33.03
CA GLY A 67 13.14 14.85 -32.80
C GLY A 67 12.39 13.67 -32.17
N ARG A 68 11.59 13.91 -31.12
CA ARG A 68 10.78 12.86 -30.46
C ARG A 68 9.68 12.33 -31.40
N ILE A 69 9.01 13.18 -32.16
CA ILE A 69 8.04 12.75 -33.20
C ILE A 69 8.73 11.85 -34.23
N LYS A 70 9.95 12.17 -34.66
CA LYS A 70 10.72 11.33 -35.59
C LYS A 70 11.02 9.95 -34.99
N VAL A 71 11.41 9.89 -33.71
CA VAL A 71 11.66 8.62 -33.02
C VAL A 71 10.38 7.81 -32.88
N ALA A 72 9.26 8.45 -32.48
CA ALA A 72 7.97 7.80 -32.38
C ALA A 72 7.52 7.21 -33.73
N ARG A 73 7.64 7.95 -34.83
CA ARG A 73 7.36 7.43 -36.17
C ARG A 73 8.23 6.22 -36.51
N LYS A 74 9.54 6.32 -36.30
CA LYS A 74 10.45 5.21 -36.56
C LYS A 74 10.06 3.95 -35.77
N LEU A 75 9.65 4.10 -34.52
CA LEU A 75 9.20 3.00 -33.66
C LEU A 75 7.96 2.32 -34.23
N LEU A 76 7.02 3.10 -34.77
CA LEU A 76 5.80 2.61 -35.41
C LEU A 76 6.02 2.13 -36.85
N GLY A 77 7.24 2.15 -37.38
CA GLY A 77 7.51 1.84 -38.79
C GLY A 77 6.92 2.86 -39.77
N ASP A 78 6.71 4.09 -39.29
CA ASP A 78 6.22 5.23 -40.06
C ASP A 78 7.36 6.19 -40.42
N ASP A 79 7.15 7.01 -41.39
CA ASP A 79 8.10 8.05 -41.78
C ASP A 79 7.41 9.41 -42.04
N GLY A 80 8.25 10.46 -42.15
CA GLY A 80 7.75 11.82 -42.38
C GLY A 80 7.05 12.03 -43.74
N ARG A 81 7.15 11.08 -44.68
CA ARG A 81 6.50 11.15 -46.01
C ARG A 81 5.16 10.44 -45.98
N ARG A 82 5.10 9.22 -45.45
CA ARG A 82 3.88 8.41 -45.37
C ARG A 82 2.90 8.93 -44.34
N GLN A 83 3.41 9.33 -43.15
CA GLN A 83 2.64 9.87 -42.02
C GLN A 83 1.39 9.01 -41.72
N LYS A 84 1.60 7.69 -41.66
CA LYS A 84 0.53 6.69 -41.47
C LYS A 84 -0.11 6.82 -40.10
N TYR A 85 0.70 7.03 -39.04
CA TYR A 85 0.24 7.07 -37.65
C TYR A 85 0.25 8.48 -37.07
N ILE A 86 1.30 9.26 -37.31
CA ILE A 86 1.41 10.62 -36.81
C ILE A 86 1.50 11.59 -38.02
N ARG A 87 0.43 12.31 -38.26
CA ARG A 87 0.36 13.30 -39.34
C ARG A 87 0.73 14.69 -38.80
N THR A 88 1.61 15.39 -39.50
CA THR A 88 1.92 16.79 -39.19
C THR A 88 0.91 17.70 -39.88
N VAL A 89 0.27 18.58 -39.07
CA VAL A 89 -0.57 19.66 -39.58
C VAL A 89 0.26 20.95 -39.52
N HIS A 90 0.66 21.42 -40.70
CA HIS A 90 1.62 22.55 -40.80
C HIS A 90 1.17 23.76 -39.96
N LYS A 91 2.07 24.29 -39.14
CA LYS A 91 1.85 25.42 -38.20
C LYS A 91 0.78 25.21 -37.11
N LYS A 92 0.13 24.06 -37.05
CA LYS A 92 -0.96 23.81 -36.06
C LYS A 92 -0.63 22.74 -35.06
N GLY A 93 0.13 21.69 -35.42
CA GLY A 93 0.45 20.59 -34.53
C GLY A 93 0.52 19.25 -35.20
N PHE A 94 0.00 18.22 -34.54
CA PHE A 94 0.04 16.83 -34.98
C PHE A 94 -1.30 16.14 -34.74
N THR A 95 -1.60 15.11 -35.54
CA THR A 95 -2.79 14.28 -35.35
C THR A 95 -2.39 12.82 -35.42
N PHE A 96 -2.88 12.02 -34.48
CA PHE A 96 -2.78 10.57 -34.54
C PHE A 96 -3.91 10.04 -35.41
N THR A 97 -3.57 9.32 -36.46
CA THR A 97 -4.51 8.97 -37.55
C THR A 97 -5.02 7.54 -37.48
N ALA A 98 -4.39 6.67 -36.70
CA ALA A 98 -4.91 5.32 -36.49
C ALA A 98 -6.09 5.36 -35.50
N GLU A 99 -7.11 4.56 -35.80
CA GLU A 99 -8.17 4.31 -34.82
C GLU A 99 -7.59 3.48 -33.68
N ALA A 100 -7.52 4.09 -32.50
CA ALA A 100 -7.05 3.42 -31.30
C ALA A 100 -8.28 2.96 -30.52
N HIS A 101 -8.37 1.66 -30.32
CA HIS A 101 -9.41 1.06 -29.51
C HIS A 101 -8.86 0.85 -28.09
N ALA A 102 -9.53 1.43 -27.10
CA ALA A 102 -9.31 1.03 -25.71
C ALA A 102 -9.99 -0.34 -25.53
N ASP A 103 -9.20 -1.37 -25.52
CA ASP A 103 -9.71 -2.73 -25.36
C ASP A 103 -9.88 -3.03 -23.86
N ALA A 104 -11.09 -2.76 -23.36
CA ALA A 104 -11.43 -2.99 -21.96
C ALA A 104 -11.42 -4.47 -21.58
N GLU A 105 -11.83 -5.37 -22.50
CA GLU A 105 -11.86 -6.81 -22.26
C GLU A 105 -10.47 -7.46 -22.44
N ALA A 106 -9.75 -7.13 -23.49
CA ALA A 106 -8.36 -7.59 -23.64
C ALA A 106 -7.43 -6.93 -22.62
N SER A 107 -7.70 -5.69 -22.23
CA SER A 107 -7.07 -5.04 -21.07
C SER A 107 -7.37 -5.82 -19.77
N LEU A 108 -8.61 -6.20 -19.54
CA LEU A 108 -9.02 -6.97 -18.37
C LEU A 108 -8.37 -8.36 -18.35
N SER A 109 -8.45 -9.12 -19.45
CA SER A 109 -7.85 -10.45 -19.56
C SER A 109 -6.32 -10.43 -19.50
N ALA A 110 -5.66 -9.46 -20.15
CA ALA A 110 -4.22 -9.27 -20.08
C ALA A 110 -3.79 -8.76 -18.69
N ARG A 111 -4.62 -7.95 -18.02
CA ARG A 111 -4.41 -7.45 -16.66
C ARG A 111 -4.62 -8.55 -15.62
N LEU A 112 -5.68 -9.34 -15.73
CA LEU A 112 -5.94 -10.50 -14.87
C LEU A 112 -4.91 -11.61 -15.12
N GLY A 113 -4.53 -11.88 -16.37
CA GLY A 113 -3.45 -12.78 -16.72
C GLY A 113 -2.09 -12.30 -16.17
N ALA A 114 -1.78 -11.01 -16.28
CA ALA A 114 -0.57 -10.42 -15.69
C ALA A 114 -0.60 -10.42 -14.15
N VAL A 115 -1.79 -10.30 -13.55
CA VAL A 115 -2.00 -10.43 -12.10
C VAL A 115 -1.88 -11.90 -11.66
N ALA A 116 -2.30 -12.86 -12.51
CA ALA A 116 -2.12 -14.29 -12.27
C ALA A 116 -0.69 -14.79 -12.55
N GLU A 117 0.01 -14.15 -13.50
CA GLU A 117 1.37 -14.49 -13.94
C GLU A 117 2.46 -13.62 -13.29
N ILE A 118 2.18 -12.88 -12.21
CA ILE A 118 3.28 -12.24 -11.47
C ILE A 118 4.16 -13.40 -10.98
N PRO A 119 5.40 -13.52 -11.49
CA PRO A 119 6.25 -14.65 -11.12
C PRO A 119 6.36 -14.72 -9.61
N GLN A 120 6.11 -15.89 -9.01
CA GLN A 120 6.40 -16.16 -7.60
C GLN A 120 7.90 -16.12 -7.31
N ASP A 121 8.71 -15.82 -8.32
CA ASP A 121 10.15 -15.97 -8.28
C ASP A 121 10.84 -14.68 -7.84
N ARG A 122 10.95 -14.46 -6.51
CA ARG A 122 11.86 -13.47 -5.91
C ARG A 122 13.33 -13.72 -6.28
N ARG A 123 13.66 -14.87 -6.86
CA ARG A 123 15.03 -15.26 -7.27
C ARG A 123 15.62 -14.34 -8.33
N HIS A 124 14.83 -13.43 -8.93
CA HIS A 124 15.30 -12.45 -9.90
C HIS A 124 15.53 -11.04 -9.33
N ASP A 125 15.14 -10.77 -8.07
CA ASP A 125 15.53 -9.53 -7.39
C ASP A 125 16.96 -9.71 -6.85
N SER A 126 17.92 -9.02 -7.45
CA SER A 126 19.33 -9.08 -7.05
C SER A 126 19.61 -8.38 -5.71
N ARG A 127 18.62 -7.71 -5.15
CA ARG A 127 18.75 -7.04 -3.85
C ARG A 127 18.76 -8.06 -2.71
N PRO A 128 19.52 -7.83 -1.63
CA PRO A 128 19.41 -8.62 -0.42
C PRO A 128 17.97 -8.61 0.11
N SER A 129 17.45 -9.76 0.52
CA SER A 129 16.12 -9.89 1.15
C SER A 129 16.27 -10.22 2.63
N LEU A 130 15.60 -9.44 3.48
CA LEU A 130 15.68 -9.49 4.93
C LEU A 130 14.29 -9.72 5.55
N GLY A 131 14.11 -10.84 6.23
CA GLY A 131 12.96 -11.08 7.10
C GLY A 131 13.22 -10.48 8.48
N VAL A 132 12.38 -9.56 8.91
CA VAL A 132 12.43 -8.98 10.25
C VAL A 132 11.35 -9.60 11.10
N LEU A 133 11.76 -10.39 12.12
CA LEU A 133 10.85 -11.01 13.06
C LEU A 133 10.58 -10.09 14.25
N ARG A 134 9.37 -10.19 14.80
CA ARG A 134 9.02 -9.47 16.02
C ARG A 134 9.99 -9.82 17.14
N PHE A 135 10.55 -8.81 17.79
CA PHE A 135 11.42 -8.98 18.95
C PHE A 135 10.63 -9.50 20.15
N ILE A 136 11.21 -10.46 20.90
CA ILE A 136 10.55 -11.07 22.05
C ILE A 136 10.80 -10.24 23.30
N SER A 137 9.76 -9.87 24.03
CA SER A 137 9.90 -9.32 25.38
C SER A 137 10.12 -10.48 26.37
N LYS A 138 11.30 -10.55 26.99
CA LYS A 138 11.62 -11.51 28.07
C LYS A 138 11.42 -10.85 29.42
N GLY A 139 10.21 -10.89 29.98
CA GLY A 139 9.85 -10.35 31.29
C GLY A 139 8.35 -10.09 31.35
N GLY A 140 7.66 -10.58 32.36
CA GLY A 140 6.21 -10.75 32.42
C GLY A 140 5.36 -9.48 32.64
N ASP A 141 5.80 -8.32 32.24
CA ASP A 141 5.09 -7.04 32.41
C ASP A 141 4.55 -6.57 31.05
N ASP A 142 3.23 -6.45 30.91
CA ASP A 142 2.58 -6.00 29.68
C ASP A 142 3.09 -4.60 29.26
N ASP A 143 3.45 -3.77 30.25
CA ASP A 143 4.06 -2.47 30.02
C ASP A 143 5.42 -2.49 29.28
N ARG A 144 5.99 -3.63 29.01
CA ARG A 144 7.32 -3.78 28.39
C ARG A 144 7.28 -4.40 26.99
N ARG A 145 6.13 -4.96 26.59
CA ARG A 145 5.97 -5.54 25.25
C ARG A 145 6.10 -4.49 24.15
N TYR A 146 5.59 -3.28 24.38
CA TYR A 146 5.65 -2.22 23.37
C TYR A 146 7.08 -1.73 23.07
N PHE A 147 8.06 -1.92 23.95
CA PHE A 147 9.45 -1.63 23.57
C PHE A 147 9.95 -2.60 22.50
N ALA A 148 9.62 -3.88 22.63
CA ALA A 148 9.98 -4.87 21.62
C ALA A 148 9.22 -4.63 20.31
N ASP A 149 7.95 -4.29 20.41
CA ASP A 149 7.09 -3.99 19.28
C ASP A 149 7.52 -2.70 18.58
N GLY A 150 7.71 -1.62 19.33
CA GLY A 150 8.17 -0.34 18.80
C GLY A 150 9.53 -0.44 18.12
N LEU A 151 10.49 -1.14 18.74
CA LEU A 151 11.80 -1.38 18.13
C LEU A 151 11.69 -2.18 16.83
N THR A 152 10.80 -3.18 16.77
CA THR A 152 10.57 -3.98 15.58
C THR A 152 9.98 -3.14 14.45
N GLU A 153 8.91 -2.39 14.74
CA GLU A 153 8.23 -1.53 13.77
C GLU A 153 9.14 -0.44 13.21
N GLU A 154 9.91 0.20 14.09
CA GLU A 154 10.88 1.22 13.68
C GLU A 154 11.98 0.64 12.78
N LEU A 155 12.53 -0.53 13.13
CA LEU A 155 13.52 -1.21 12.29
C LEU A 155 12.92 -1.59 10.92
N ILE A 156 11.70 -2.14 10.87
CA ILE A 156 11.01 -2.44 9.62
C ILE A 156 10.84 -1.16 8.80
N THR A 157 10.29 -0.11 9.41
CA THR A 157 10.02 1.17 8.76
C THR A 157 11.30 1.78 8.20
N THR A 158 12.36 1.81 9.02
CA THR A 158 13.64 2.44 8.64
C THR A 158 14.37 1.64 7.56
N LEU A 159 14.47 0.32 7.72
CA LEU A 159 15.13 -0.56 6.74
C LEU A 159 14.36 -0.63 5.41
N SER A 160 13.02 -0.51 5.45
CA SER A 160 12.17 -0.49 4.24
C SER A 160 12.35 0.76 3.38
N LYS A 161 12.90 1.84 3.93
CA LYS A 161 13.25 3.07 3.19
C LYS A 161 14.52 2.90 2.33
N ILE A 162 15.30 1.84 2.56
CA ILE A 162 16.55 1.60 1.83
C ILE A 162 16.23 0.94 0.49
N SER A 163 16.45 1.67 -0.60
CA SER A 163 16.08 1.25 -1.97
C SER A 163 16.74 -0.05 -2.43
N LYS A 164 17.93 -0.37 -1.91
CA LYS A 164 18.71 -1.57 -2.26
C LYS A 164 18.44 -2.78 -1.34
N LEU A 165 17.45 -2.72 -0.46
CA LEU A 165 17.08 -3.79 0.47
C LEU A 165 15.60 -4.15 0.30
N VAL A 166 15.29 -5.44 0.23
CA VAL A 166 13.91 -5.94 0.29
C VAL A 166 13.64 -6.37 1.72
N VAL A 167 12.72 -5.69 2.40
CA VAL A 167 12.34 -6.01 3.78
C VAL A 167 11.00 -6.74 3.80
N VAL A 168 10.97 -7.87 4.50
CA VAL A 168 9.78 -8.68 4.72
C VAL A 168 9.46 -8.69 6.19
N ALA A 169 8.32 -8.13 6.57
CA ALA A 169 7.86 -8.10 7.94
C ALA A 169 7.19 -9.43 8.33
N HIS A 170 7.50 -9.93 9.53
CA HIS A 170 6.80 -11.09 10.09
C HIS A 170 6.27 -10.74 11.50
N PRO A 171 5.08 -10.16 11.60
CA PRO A 171 4.55 -9.63 12.85
C PRO A 171 4.16 -10.72 13.87
N GLN A 172 3.92 -11.96 13.43
CA GLN A 172 3.53 -13.06 14.31
C GLN A 172 4.31 -14.34 13.95
N SER A 173 5.07 -14.88 14.90
CA SER A 173 5.65 -16.22 14.77
C SER A 173 5.41 -17.02 16.06
N PRO A 174 4.54 -18.05 16.02
CA PRO A 174 4.32 -18.94 17.17
C PRO A 174 5.59 -19.65 17.65
N GLN A 175 6.61 -19.77 16.78
CA GLN A 175 7.87 -20.44 17.06
C GLN A 175 8.84 -19.56 17.89
N ILE A 176 8.63 -18.25 17.89
CA ILE A 176 9.42 -17.31 18.68
C ILE A 176 9.10 -17.45 20.18
N GLU A 177 7.88 -17.81 20.52
CA GLU A 177 7.46 -18.04 21.92
C GLU A 177 8.21 -19.21 22.59
N SER A 178 8.66 -20.20 21.81
CA SER A 178 9.47 -21.32 22.31
C SER A 178 10.95 -20.98 22.55
N GLY A 179 11.40 -19.78 22.18
CA GLY A 179 12.76 -19.28 22.44
C GLY A 179 13.85 -19.73 21.46
N THR A 180 13.52 -20.53 20.45
CA THR A 180 14.45 -20.97 19.40
C THR A 180 13.89 -20.62 18.01
N VAL A 181 14.59 -19.75 17.29
CA VAL A 181 14.24 -19.39 15.90
C VAL A 181 14.98 -20.30 14.95
N ASP A 182 14.26 -21.12 14.18
CA ASP A 182 14.84 -21.83 13.04
C ASP A 182 14.87 -20.90 11.82
N ALA A 183 15.98 -20.18 11.65
CA ALA A 183 16.17 -19.21 10.58
C ALA A 183 16.06 -19.83 9.18
N ARG A 184 16.40 -21.12 8.99
CA ARG A 184 16.26 -21.81 7.69
C ARG A 184 14.79 -21.99 7.33
N ARG A 185 13.99 -22.44 8.28
CA ARG A 185 12.56 -22.60 8.09
C ARG A 185 11.88 -21.27 7.84
N VAL A 186 12.17 -20.27 8.67
CA VAL A 186 11.66 -18.90 8.51
C VAL A 186 12.07 -18.32 7.16
N GLY A 187 13.33 -18.46 6.76
CA GLY A 187 13.80 -17.99 5.46
C GLY A 187 13.07 -18.63 4.28
N THR A 188 12.71 -19.93 4.40
CA THR A 188 11.92 -20.63 3.38
C THR A 188 10.47 -20.16 3.39
N GLU A 189 9.85 -20.01 4.55
CA GLU A 189 8.46 -19.56 4.71
C GLU A 189 8.26 -18.11 4.20
N LEU A 190 9.24 -17.22 4.46
CA LEU A 190 9.20 -15.81 4.03
C LEU A 190 9.84 -15.57 2.67
N ASP A 191 10.46 -16.59 2.07
CA ASP A 191 11.27 -16.47 0.85
C ASP A 191 12.32 -15.35 0.94
N VAL A 192 13.07 -15.33 2.06
CA VAL A 192 14.13 -14.35 2.32
C VAL A 192 15.46 -15.05 2.57
N ARG A 193 16.54 -14.38 2.16
CA ARG A 193 17.89 -14.87 2.40
C ARG A 193 18.37 -14.63 3.83
N TYR A 194 18.02 -13.50 4.41
CA TYR A 194 18.49 -13.12 5.74
C TYR A 194 17.32 -13.01 6.71
N VAL A 195 17.56 -13.38 7.97
CA VAL A 195 16.56 -13.30 9.04
C VAL A 195 17.14 -12.51 10.21
N LEU A 196 16.49 -11.40 10.56
CA LEU A 196 16.77 -10.60 11.73
C LEU A 196 15.78 -10.96 12.83
N HIS A 197 16.28 -11.35 13.99
CA HIS A 197 15.45 -11.62 15.17
C HIS A 197 16.15 -11.19 16.44
N GLY A 198 15.39 -11.00 17.52
CA GLY A 198 15.98 -10.57 18.76
C GLY A 198 15.07 -10.71 19.97
N SER A 199 15.61 -10.31 21.12
CA SER A 199 14.85 -10.24 22.35
C SER A 199 15.20 -8.99 23.14
N VAL A 200 14.19 -8.44 23.82
CA VAL A 200 14.30 -7.25 24.67
C VAL A 200 14.05 -7.66 26.11
N ARG A 201 14.92 -7.25 27.01
CA ARG A 201 14.75 -7.37 28.46
C ARG A 201 14.88 -6.00 29.10
N THR A 202 13.93 -5.65 29.94
CA THR A 202 13.99 -4.41 30.72
C THR A 202 14.14 -4.74 32.21
N ALA A 203 15.01 -4.03 32.89
CA ALA A 203 15.20 -4.14 34.35
C ALA A 203 15.37 -2.73 34.94
N GLY A 204 14.28 -2.17 35.48
CA GLY A 204 14.23 -0.77 35.89
C GLY A 204 14.47 0.17 34.69
N ASP A 205 15.50 1.00 34.76
CA ASP A 205 15.94 1.94 33.71
C ASP A 205 16.88 1.30 32.65
N ARG A 206 17.18 0.02 32.78
CA ARG A 206 18.09 -0.66 31.85
C ARG A 206 17.33 -1.46 30.80
N LEU A 207 17.76 -1.30 29.55
CA LEU A 207 17.29 -2.01 28.37
C LEU A 207 18.43 -2.90 27.85
N ARG A 208 18.23 -4.22 27.84
CA ARG A 208 19.14 -5.16 27.20
C ARG A 208 18.47 -5.74 25.97
N VAL A 209 19.08 -5.55 24.81
CA VAL A 209 18.58 -6.07 23.53
C VAL A 209 19.61 -7.03 22.95
N ALA A 210 19.19 -8.27 22.71
CA ALA A 210 20.00 -9.25 21.98
C ALA A 210 19.45 -9.37 20.57
N VAL A 211 20.31 -9.26 19.55
CA VAL A 211 19.95 -9.26 18.15
C VAL A 211 20.80 -10.28 17.39
N HIS A 212 20.19 -10.96 16.44
CA HIS A 212 20.82 -11.96 15.59
C HIS A 212 20.43 -11.72 14.14
N LEU A 213 21.41 -11.67 13.25
CA LEU A 213 21.24 -11.68 11.80
C LEU A 213 21.79 -13.01 11.28
N VAL A 214 20.95 -13.80 10.64
CA VAL A 214 21.26 -15.17 10.21
C VAL A 214 21.06 -15.30 8.71
N ASP A 215 22.01 -15.92 7.99
CA ASP A 215 21.79 -16.37 6.61
C ASP A 215 20.92 -17.63 6.65
N SER A 216 19.74 -17.57 6.05
CA SER A 216 18.76 -18.65 6.08
C SER A 216 19.14 -19.86 5.23
N LEU A 217 20.07 -19.71 4.28
CA LEU A 217 20.49 -20.82 3.41
C LEU A 217 21.28 -21.88 4.19
N ASP A 218 22.19 -21.44 5.04
CA ASP A 218 23.08 -22.34 5.79
C ASP A 218 22.87 -22.28 7.31
N GLY A 219 22.06 -21.34 7.81
CA GLY A 219 21.81 -21.12 9.23
C GLY A 219 22.96 -20.43 9.97
N ARG A 220 23.92 -19.86 9.25
CA ARG A 220 25.09 -19.20 9.81
C ARG A 220 24.72 -17.80 10.32
N HIS A 221 25.11 -17.51 11.57
CA HIS A 221 25.03 -16.15 12.10
C HIS A 221 26.05 -15.26 11.39
N LEU A 222 25.55 -14.26 10.64
CA LEU A 222 26.39 -13.21 10.06
C LEU A 222 26.82 -12.24 11.15
N TRP A 223 25.93 -11.99 12.08
CA TRP A 223 26.14 -11.07 13.18
C TRP A 223 25.22 -11.44 14.34
N ALA A 224 25.76 -11.34 15.57
CA ALA A 224 25.01 -11.53 16.82
C ALA A 224 25.64 -10.67 17.90
N GLN A 225 24.84 -9.79 18.50
CA GLN A 225 25.31 -8.86 19.51
C GLN A 225 24.26 -8.60 20.58
N SER A 226 24.73 -8.25 21.76
CA SER A 226 23.87 -7.80 22.88
C SER A 226 24.24 -6.37 23.25
N TYR A 227 23.23 -5.55 23.37
CA TYR A 227 23.34 -4.13 23.68
C TYR A 227 22.77 -3.87 25.07
N ASP A 228 23.44 -3.06 25.82
CA ASP A 228 23.01 -2.58 27.15
C ASP A 228 22.88 -1.06 27.09
N TYR A 229 21.63 -0.59 27.08
CA TYR A 229 21.27 0.82 27.04
C TYR A 229 20.39 1.20 28.22
N ARG A 230 20.20 2.49 28.46
CA ARG A 230 19.12 2.99 29.30
C ARG A 230 17.85 3.14 28.45
N VAL A 231 16.70 3.09 29.09
CA VAL A 231 15.41 3.31 28.39
C VAL A 231 15.39 4.64 27.65
N GLY A 232 16.04 5.70 28.21
CA GLY A 232 16.18 7.00 27.56
C GLY A 232 17.10 7.05 26.34
N GLU A 233 17.84 5.97 26.06
CA GLU A 233 18.83 5.89 24.96
C GLU A 233 18.34 4.96 23.82
N VAL A 234 17.05 4.64 23.80
CA VAL A 234 16.49 3.68 22.81
C VAL A 234 16.72 4.11 21.36
N PHE A 235 16.73 5.40 21.09
CA PHE A 235 16.97 5.91 19.74
C PHE A 235 18.42 5.71 19.27
N ASP A 236 19.39 5.86 20.18
CA ASP A 236 20.79 5.58 19.86
C ASP A 236 21.00 4.10 19.56
N LEU A 237 20.28 3.23 20.27
CA LEU A 237 20.23 1.81 19.99
C LEU A 237 19.62 1.51 18.61
N GLN A 238 18.52 2.16 18.23
CA GLN A 238 17.88 1.97 16.92
C GLN A 238 18.83 2.38 15.78
N ASP A 239 19.49 3.52 15.91
CA ASP A 239 20.46 4.01 14.91
C ASP A 239 21.65 3.05 14.80
N GLU A 240 22.13 2.52 15.91
CA GLU A 240 23.23 1.55 15.92
C GLU A 240 22.81 0.24 15.26
N LEU A 241 21.65 -0.33 15.64
CA LEU A 241 21.12 -1.56 15.05
C LEU A 241 20.92 -1.43 13.53
N THR A 242 20.37 -0.32 13.07
CA THR A 242 20.16 -0.08 11.65
C THR A 242 21.49 -0.05 10.89
N ARG A 243 22.48 0.68 11.42
CA ARG A 243 23.83 0.74 10.81
C ARG A 243 24.51 -0.61 10.76
N GLU A 244 24.42 -1.39 11.84
CA GLU A 244 25.01 -2.73 11.92
C GLU A 244 24.36 -3.71 10.95
N VAL A 245 23.03 -3.71 10.82
CA VAL A 245 22.29 -4.54 9.85
C VAL A 245 22.70 -4.20 8.42
N VAL A 246 22.72 -2.91 8.07
CA VAL A 246 23.12 -2.44 6.73
C VAL A 246 24.56 -2.83 6.42
N SER A 247 25.47 -2.63 7.38
CA SER A 247 26.88 -3.00 7.26
C SER A 247 27.06 -4.51 7.09
N ALA A 248 26.38 -5.32 7.91
CA ALA A 248 26.46 -6.78 7.85
C ALA A 248 25.91 -7.36 6.54
N LEU A 249 24.90 -6.72 5.95
CA LEU A 249 24.34 -7.08 4.64
C LEU A 249 25.14 -6.52 3.46
N GLN A 250 26.17 -5.71 3.70
CA GLN A 250 26.99 -5.04 2.69
C GLN A 250 26.17 -4.19 1.70
N VAL A 251 25.11 -3.57 2.17
CA VAL A 251 24.25 -2.70 1.36
C VAL A 251 24.91 -1.35 1.19
N GLU A 252 25.15 -0.95 -0.05
CA GLU A 252 25.63 0.40 -0.37
C GLU A 252 24.47 1.40 -0.24
N LEU A 253 24.60 2.36 0.67
CA LEU A 253 23.63 3.43 0.87
C LEU A 253 23.88 4.59 -0.09
N THR A 254 22.80 5.12 -0.66
CA THR A 254 22.84 6.41 -1.37
C THR A 254 22.85 7.57 -0.36
N GLU A 255 23.19 8.79 -0.80
CA GLU A 255 23.11 9.99 0.06
C GLU A 255 21.69 10.20 0.61
N GLY A 256 20.67 9.90 -0.21
CA GLY A 256 19.25 9.94 0.22
C GLY A 256 18.93 8.90 1.29
N ASP A 257 19.40 7.65 1.14
CA ASP A 257 19.21 6.60 2.14
C ASP A 257 19.88 7.00 3.47
N GLN A 258 21.09 7.59 3.44
CA GLN A 258 21.78 8.07 4.64
C GLN A 258 21.01 9.17 5.36
N ALA A 259 20.46 10.13 4.61
CA ALA A 259 19.64 11.21 5.17
C ALA A 259 18.36 10.67 5.84
N LEU A 260 17.71 9.67 5.22
CA LEU A 260 16.51 9.01 5.76
C LEU A 260 16.80 8.23 7.04
N LEU A 261 17.97 7.59 7.14
CA LEU A 261 18.39 6.85 8.34
C LEU A 261 18.67 7.77 9.54
N LEU A 262 18.98 9.03 9.29
CA LEU A 262 19.27 10.03 10.33
C LEU A 262 18.04 10.81 10.77
N SER A 263 16.88 10.65 10.09
CA SER A 263 15.65 11.35 10.46
C SER A 263 14.96 10.64 11.64
N ARG A 264 15.04 11.21 12.82
CA ARG A 264 14.32 10.77 14.01
C ARG A 264 12.94 11.40 14.04
N GLY A 265 11.90 10.60 14.33
CA GLY A 265 10.53 11.11 14.43
C GLY A 265 10.31 12.00 15.66
N THR A 266 10.96 11.68 16.79
CA THR A 266 10.91 12.45 18.05
C THR A 266 12.18 12.19 18.89
N GLU A 267 12.51 13.13 19.76
CA GLU A 267 13.57 12.96 20.77
C GLU A 267 12.98 12.67 22.19
N ASP A 268 11.66 12.79 22.35
CA ASP A 268 10.99 12.50 23.64
C ASP A 268 10.58 11.03 23.73
N ILE A 269 11.27 10.29 24.61
CA ILE A 269 11.05 8.84 24.80
C ILE A 269 9.64 8.52 25.34
N GLU A 270 9.05 9.40 26.14
CA GLU A 270 7.69 9.17 26.63
C GLU A 270 6.65 9.46 25.54
N ALA A 271 6.90 10.45 24.68
CA ALA A 271 6.09 10.65 23.47
C ALA A 271 6.16 9.43 22.54
N TRP A 272 7.37 8.91 22.31
CA TRP A 272 7.59 7.68 21.54
C TRP A 272 6.82 6.49 22.14
N LYS A 273 6.99 6.23 23.42
CA LYS A 273 6.32 5.15 24.15
C LYS A 273 4.79 5.25 24.09
N LEU A 274 4.25 6.43 24.37
CA LEU A 274 2.80 6.70 24.29
C LEU A 274 2.26 6.49 22.88
N THR A 275 3.04 6.83 21.85
CA THR A 275 2.66 6.63 20.46
C THR A 275 2.54 5.15 20.12
N PHE A 276 3.50 4.31 20.48
CA PHE A 276 3.42 2.86 20.20
C PHE A 276 2.37 2.15 21.05
N GLN A 277 2.15 2.57 22.30
CA GLN A 277 1.01 2.11 23.09
C GLN A 277 -0.32 2.49 22.44
N GLY A 278 -0.43 3.73 21.96
CA GLY A 278 -1.60 4.24 21.25
C GLY A 278 -1.85 3.49 19.96
N GLN A 279 -0.81 3.25 19.18
CA GLN A 279 -0.87 2.49 17.92
C GLN A 279 -1.40 1.07 18.13
N ALA A 280 -0.88 0.35 19.11
CA ALA A 280 -1.37 -0.98 19.46
C ALA A 280 -2.86 -0.99 19.82
N GLY A 281 -3.32 0.04 20.53
CA GLY A 281 -4.74 0.24 20.84
C GLY A 281 -5.58 0.55 19.60
N VAL A 282 -5.09 1.42 18.72
CA VAL A 282 -5.79 1.84 17.50
C VAL A 282 -5.88 0.71 16.47
N LEU A 283 -4.86 -0.14 16.37
CA LEU A 283 -4.88 -1.31 15.46
C LEU A 283 -5.87 -2.40 15.92
N ALA A 284 -6.21 -2.46 17.20
CA ALA A 284 -7.22 -3.38 17.68
C ALA A 284 -8.61 -3.00 17.18
N HIS A 285 -9.42 -4.01 16.79
CA HIS A 285 -10.82 -3.82 16.36
C HIS A 285 -11.77 -3.81 17.57
N HIS A 286 -11.52 -2.90 18.53
CA HIS A 286 -12.31 -2.80 19.76
C HIS A 286 -12.43 -1.35 20.24
N GLN A 287 -13.66 -0.88 20.43
CA GLN A 287 -13.96 0.52 20.79
C GLN A 287 -13.13 1.08 21.95
N ASP A 288 -13.10 0.36 23.08
CA ASP A 288 -12.37 0.83 24.28
C ASP A 288 -10.86 0.91 24.07
N LYS A 289 -10.30 0.02 23.23
CA LYS A 289 -8.87 0.03 22.90
C LYS A 289 -8.52 1.20 22.00
N VAL A 290 -9.34 1.47 20.98
CA VAL A 290 -9.18 2.64 20.09
C VAL A 290 -9.28 3.94 20.87
N ARG A 291 -10.27 4.05 21.77
CA ARG A 291 -10.42 5.23 22.64
C ARG A 291 -9.20 5.47 23.52
N ARG A 292 -8.70 4.43 24.21
CA ARG A 292 -7.48 4.52 25.03
C ARG A 292 -6.26 4.86 24.19
N GLY A 293 -6.13 4.25 23.01
CA GLY A 293 -5.06 4.55 22.06
C GLY A 293 -5.07 6.02 21.65
N ARG A 294 -6.23 6.57 21.34
CA ARG A 294 -6.39 7.99 21.02
C ARG A 294 -5.97 8.91 22.19
N GLU A 295 -6.32 8.57 23.44
CA GLU A 295 -5.92 9.30 24.63
C GLU A 295 -4.40 9.30 24.82
N GLN A 296 -3.76 8.15 24.58
CA GLN A 296 -2.30 8.01 24.63
C GLN A 296 -1.60 8.82 23.55
N LEU A 297 -2.15 8.83 22.31
CA LEU A 297 -1.61 9.63 21.20
C LEU A 297 -1.73 11.14 21.47
N ARG A 298 -2.83 11.59 22.08
CA ARG A 298 -2.96 12.98 22.50
C ARG A 298 -1.94 13.35 23.58
N ALA A 299 -1.73 12.48 24.56
CA ALA A 299 -0.70 12.68 25.57
C ALA A 299 0.73 12.68 24.97
N ALA A 300 0.98 11.88 23.93
CA ALA A 300 2.23 11.94 23.18
C ALA A 300 2.43 13.30 22.51
N LEU A 301 1.39 13.83 21.88
CA LEU A 301 1.42 15.13 21.18
C LEU A 301 1.48 16.33 22.11
N GLU A 302 0.99 16.20 23.34
CA GLU A 302 1.19 17.21 24.39
C GLU A 302 2.67 17.32 24.80
N ARG A 303 3.45 16.24 24.64
CA ARG A 303 4.88 16.22 24.91
C ARG A 303 5.72 16.64 23.70
N ASP A 304 5.34 16.19 22.52
CA ASP A 304 5.98 16.57 21.26
C ASP A 304 4.93 16.79 20.17
N GLU A 305 4.57 18.04 19.96
CA GLU A 305 3.59 18.46 18.93
C GLU A 305 4.11 18.27 17.49
N ASN A 306 5.42 18.04 17.31
CA ASN A 306 6.04 17.85 16.01
C ASN A 306 6.26 16.38 15.67
N TYR A 307 5.72 15.46 16.45
CA TYR A 307 5.85 14.03 16.19
C TYR A 307 4.85 13.56 15.11
N ALA A 308 5.31 13.49 13.85
CA ALA A 308 4.47 13.19 12.69
C ALA A 308 3.77 11.81 12.78
N LEU A 309 4.46 10.76 13.30
CA LEU A 309 3.88 9.42 13.48
C LEU A 309 2.70 9.44 14.46
N ALA A 310 2.80 10.20 15.55
CA ALA A 310 1.70 10.34 16.50
C ALA A 310 0.47 11.00 15.85
N TRP A 311 0.66 12.05 15.06
CA TRP A 311 -0.41 12.68 14.28
C TRP A 311 -1.03 11.72 13.26
N SER A 312 -0.21 10.98 12.51
CA SER A 312 -0.69 9.99 11.53
C SER A 312 -1.51 8.89 12.19
N THR A 313 -1.05 8.38 13.33
CA THR A 313 -1.77 7.35 14.08
C THR A 313 -3.06 7.89 14.73
N LEU A 314 -3.04 9.14 15.19
CA LEU A 314 -4.24 9.83 15.67
C LEU A 314 -5.29 10.01 14.56
N ALA A 315 -4.84 10.31 13.34
CA ALA A 315 -5.71 10.37 12.17
C ALA A 315 -6.41 9.02 11.91
N LEU A 316 -5.68 7.90 12.02
CA LEU A 316 -6.24 6.55 11.93
C LEU A 316 -7.27 6.28 13.02
N ALA A 317 -7.01 6.70 14.28
CA ALA A 317 -7.94 6.52 15.38
C ALA A 317 -9.29 7.23 15.09
N HIS A 318 -9.22 8.50 14.71
CA HIS A 318 -10.40 9.28 14.36
C HIS A 318 -11.11 8.76 13.11
N TRP A 319 -10.38 8.30 12.11
CA TRP A 319 -10.97 7.68 10.94
C TRP A 319 -11.75 6.39 11.30
N LYS A 320 -11.20 5.52 12.16
CA LYS A 320 -11.91 4.34 12.65
C LYS A 320 -13.18 4.71 13.43
N GLU A 321 -13.13 5.76 14.24
CA GLU A 321 -14.31 6.27 14.94
C GLU A 321 -15.38 6.78 13.98
N SER A 322 -15.00 7.33 12.83
CA SER A 322 -15.97 7.79 11.82
C SER A 322 -16.67 6.64 11.07
N LEU A 323 -16.08 5.45 11.05
CA LEU A 323 -16.66 4.25 10.43
C LEU A 323 -17.70 3.54 11.30
N ASN A 324 -17.66 3.75 12.62
CA ASN A 324 -18.40 2.96 13.58
C ASN A 324 -19.34 3.82 14.41
N GLU A 325 -20.66 3.64 14.23
CA GLU A 325 -21.66 4.35 15.03
C GLU A 325 -21.52 4.03 16.51
N GLY A 326 -21.56 5.08 17.35
CA GLY A 326 -21.45 4.92 18.81
C GLY A 326 -20.01 4.80 19.34
N TRP A 327 -18.99 4.84 18.49
CA TRP A 327 -17.59 4.89 18.94
C TRP A 327 -17.13 6.30 19.32
N SER A 328 -17.79 7.31 18.77
CA SER A 328 -17.63 8.73 19.11
C SER A 328 -19.01 9.41 19.24
N GLU A 329 -19.04 10.64 19.70
CA GLU A 329 -20.27 11.46 19.77
C GLU A 329 -20.80 11.81 18.38
N SER A 330 -19.91 11.95 17.39
CA SER A 330 -20.23 12.29 16.00
C SER A 330 -19.22 11.68 15.03
N CYS A 331 -19.69 10.79 14.16
CA CYS A 331 -18.86 10.25 13.08
C CYS A 331 -18.34 11.34 12.13
N ALA A 332 -19.15 12.39 11.88
CA ALA A 332 -18.76 13.51 11.03
C ALA A 332 -17.63 14.34 11.63
N ASP A 333 -17.69 14.62 12.93
CA ASP A 333 -16.63 15.37 13.63
C ASP A 333 -15.35 14.54 13.72
N SER A 334 -15.47 13.23 13.93
CA SER A 334 -14.31 12.32 13.90
C SER A 334 -13.63 12.35 12.53
N LEU A 335 -14.38 12.39 11.43
CA LEU A 335 -13.79 12.49 10.09
C LEU A 335 -13.08 13.84 9.85
N VAL A 336 -13.59 14.94 10.42
CA VAL A 336 -12.92 16.25 10.38
C VAL A 336 -11.60 16.18 11.15
N GLN A 337 -11.63 15.66 12.38
CA GLN A 337 -10.43 15.49 13.21
C GLN A 337 -9.39 14.57 12.56
N ALA A 338 -9.83 13.50 11.87
CA ALA A 338 -8.94 12.64 11.10
C ALA A 338 -8.21 13.42 9.99
N ALA A 339 -8.94 14.30 9.28
CA ALA A 339 -8.36 15.10 8.21
C ALA A 339 -7.33 16.11 8.75
N GLU A 340 -7.68 16.85 9.80
CA GLU A 340 -6.78 17.81 10.45
C GLU A 340 -5.49 17.14 10.95
N ALA A 341 -5.62 15.98 11.60
CA ALA A 341 -4.47 15.23 12.10
C ALA A 341 -3.58 14.73 10.95
N SER A 342 -4.15 14.21 9.85
CA SER A 342 -3.37 13.74 8.71
C SER A 342 -2.69 14.88 7.94
N GLU A 343 -3.36 16.04 7.81
CA GLU A 343 -2.78 17.25 7.21
C GLU A 343 -1.61 17.78 8.07
N ARG A 344 -1.75 17.73 9.41
CA ARG A 344 -0.67 18.12 10.32
C ARG A 344 0.54 17.17 10.20
N ALA A 345 0.30 15.86 10.13
CA ALA A 345 1.36 14.88 9.93
C ALA A 345 2.13 15.12 8.61
N LEU A 346 1.42 15.39 7.51
CA LEU A 346 2.03 15.68 6.21
C LEU A 346 2.73 17.05 6.16
N ALA A 347 2.29 18.03 6.95
CA ALA A 347 3.00 19.30 7.09
C ALA A 347 4.36 19.13 7.78
N LEU A 348 4.49 18.15 8.68
CA LEU A 348 5.74 17.81 9.36
C LEU A 348 6.63 16.93 8.49
N GLU A 349 6.06 15.89 7.88
CA GLU A 349 6.77 14.94 7.01
C GLU A 349 6.02 14.73 5.68
N PRO A 350 6.26 15.58 4.66
CA PRO A 350 5.50 15.55 3.40
C PRO A 350 5.65 14.27 2.58
N ASP A 351 6.76 13.56 2.73
CA ASP A 351 7.09 12.35 1.95
C ASP A 351 7.02 11.08 2.81
N HIS A 352 6.28 11.11 3.92
CA HIS A 352 6.07 9.90 4.73
C HIS A 352 4.98 9.02 4.09
N ALA A 353 5.41 7.90 3.50
CA ALA A 353 4.56 7.03 2.67
C ALA A 353 3.29 6.53 3.39
N ALA A 354 3.42 6.08 4.65
CA ALA A 354 2.27 5.58 5.42
C ALA A 354 1.25 6.69 5.70
N THR A 355 1.71 7.90 6.02
CA THR A 355 0.84 9.06 6.21
C THR A 355 0.14 9.45 4.92
N LEU A 356 0.82 9.41 3.77
CA LEU A 356 0.21 9.67 2.47
C LEU A 356 -0.90 8.66 2.14
N ALA A 357 -0.66 7.37 2.38
CA ALA A 357 -1.68 6.33 2.17
C ALA A 357 -2.89 6.54 3.09
N MET A 358 -2.66 6.85 4.37
CA MET A 358 -3.73 7.16 5.34
C MET A 358 -4.49 8.43 4.96
N HIS A 359 -3.80 9.48 4.55
CA HIS A 359 -4.42 10.72 4.08
C HIS A 359 -5.28 10.46 2.84
N GLY A 360 -4.80 9.64 1.88
CA GLY A 360 -5.58 9.19 0.74
C GLY A 360 -6.91 8.54 1.14
N LEU A 361 -6.90 7.68 2.17
CA LEU A 361 -8.11 7.04 2.69
C LEU A 361 -9.10 8.05 3.31
N ILE A 362 -8.60 9.05 4.03
CA ILE A 362 -9.41 10.13 4.58
C ILE A 362 -9.99 10.99 3.44
N LEU A 363 -9.23 11.27 2.38
CA LEU A 363 -9.71 12.00 1.20
C LEU A 363 -10.81 11.23 0.46
N VAL A 364 -10.74 9.88 0.37
CA VAL A 364 -11.84 9.04 -0.12
C VAL A 364 -13.11 9.28 0.71
N SER A 365 -12.98 9.25 2.03
CA SER A 365 -14.10 9.48 2.95
C SER A 365 -14.72 10.87 2.79
N ARG A 366 -13.92 11.84 2.37
CA ARG A 366 -14.35 13.22 2.02
C ARG A 366 -14.74 13.40 0.56
N GLN A 367 -14.77 12.31 -0.24
CA GLN A 367 -15.10 12.27 -1.66
C GLN A 367 -14.18 13.13 -2.56
N ARG A 368 -12.93 13.38 -2.10
CA ARG A 368 -11.87 14.07 -2.86
C ARG A 368 -11.03 13.02 -3.62
N PHE A 369 -11.64 12.31 -4.56
CA PHE A 369 -11.06 11.11 -5.18
C PHE A 369 -9.82 11.37 -6.03
N ASP A 370 -9.70 12.52 -6.71
CA ASP A 370 -8.52 12.84 -7.52
C ASP A 370 -7.29 13.03 -6.62
N GLU A 371 -7.46 13.78 -5.53
CA GLU A 371 -6.40 13.98 -4.55
C GLU A 371 -6.08 12.70 -3.77
N ALA A 372 -7.08 11.86 -3.50
CA ALA A 372 -6.86 10.55 -2.90
C ALA A 372 -6.01 9.64 -3.79
N PHE A 373 -6.30 9.62 -5.10
CA PHE A 373 -5.54 8.88 -6.08
C PHE A 373 -4.07 9.35 -6.12
N ASP A 374 -3.84 10.67 -6.20
CA ASP A 374 -2.49 11.25 -6.21
C ASP A 374 -1.72 10.91 -4.93
N ALA A 375 -2.37 10.99 -3.76
CA ALA A 375 -1.78 10.62 -2.48
C ALA A 375 -1.39 9.13 -2.45
N ALA A 376 -2.25 8.24 -2.94
CA ALA A 376 -1.97 6.81 -3.02
C ALA A 376 -0.80 6.50 -3.97
N MET A 377 -0.75 7.15 -5.14
CA MET A 377 0.34 6.96 -6.10
C MET A 377 1.68 7.47 -5.56
N ARG A 378 1.68 8.60 -4.84
CA ARG A 378 2.88 9.09 -4.14
C ARG A 378 3.32 8.11 -3.05
N ALA A 379 2.38 7.61 -2.24
CA ALA A 379 2.67 6.62 -1.22
C ALA A 379 3.32 5.35 -1.82
N LEU A 380 2.79 4.84 -2.93
CA LEU A 380 3.32 3.67 -3.63
C LEU A 380 4.71 3.91 -4.23
N HIS A 381 4.99 5.13 -4.69
CA HIS A 381 6.31 5.50 -5.20
C HIS A 381 7.37 5.52 -4.08
N LEU A 382 6.98 5.93 -2.88
CA LEU A 382 7.87 6.02 -1.71
C LEU A 382 7.97 4.71 -0.92
N ALA A 383 6.92 3.87 -0.95
CA ALA A 383 6.85 2.61 -0.21
C ALA A 383 7.34 1.43 -1.05
N ASP A 384 8.66 1.23 -1.15
CA ASP A 384 9.21 0.12 -1.96
C ASP A 384 8.95 -1.26 -1.33
N SER A 385 9.03 -1.38 -0.01
CA SER A 385 8.85 -2.64 0.73
C SER A 385 7.96 -2.55 1.99
N ALA A 386 7.31 -1.42 2.24
CA ALA A 386 6.39 -1.26 3.38
C ALA A 386 5.00 -1.87 3.04
N ALA A 387 4.81 -3.15 3.37
CA ALA A 387 3.65 -3.94 2.98
C ALA A 387 2.30 -3.30 3.33
N ASP A 388 2.11 -2.89 4.59
CA ASP A 388 0.85 -2.28 5.05
C ASP A 388 0.55 -0.96 4.34
N THR A 389 1.57 -0.15 4.09
CA THR A 389 1.43 1.11 3.33
C THR A 389 0.98 0.84 1.90
N ILE A 390 1.57 -0.16 1.24
CA ILE A 390 1.21 -0.56 -0.13
C ILE A 390 -0.23 -1.09 -0.16
N ALA A 391 -0.62 -1.93 0.79
CA ALA A 391 -1.97 -2.46 0.87
C ALA A 391 -3.00 -1.36 1.18
N LEU A 392 -2.68 -0.41 2.06
CA LEU A 392 -3.54 0.73 2.38
C LEU A 392 -3.76 1.63 1.15
N ALA A 393 -2.70 1.91 0.39
CA ALA A 393 -2.81 2.61 -0.89
C ALA A 393 -3.68 1.82 -1.89
N GLY A 394 -3.63 0.48 -1.86
CA GLY A 394 -4.53 -0.39 -2.62
C GLY A 394 -6.00 -0.16 -2.29
N ILE A 395 -6.35 0.03 -1.00
CA ILE A 395 -7.73 0.37 -0.59
C ILE A 395 -8.17 1.70 -1.21
N VAL A 396 -7.29 2.71 -1.22
CA VAL A 396 -7.58 4.01 -1.83
C VAL A 396 -7.82 3.87 -3.33
N LEU A 397 -6.96 3.13 -4.04
CA LEU A 397 -7.12 2.87 -5.49
C LEU A 397 -8.44 2.17 -5.80
N ARG A 398 -8.84 1.17 -5.00
CA ARG A 398 -10.14 0.51 -5.12
C ARG A 398 -11.30 1.51 -5.00
N ALA A 399 -11.26 2.40 -4.03
CA ALA A 399 -12.28 3.43 -3.85
C ALA A 399 -12.30 4.45 -5.00
N CYS A 400 -11.14 4.72 -5.60
CA CYS A 400 -10.99 5.52 -6.82
C CYS A 400 -11.43 4.78 -8.10
N CYS A 401 -11.97 3.56 -7.97
CA CYS A 401 -12.41 2.70 -9.08
C CYS A 401 -11.28 2.22 -9.99
N GLU A 402 -10.13 1.92 -9.40
CA GLU A 402 -8.98 1.28 -10.04
C GLU A 402 -8.74 -0.12 -9.42
N PRO A 403 -9.69 -1.08 -9.59
CA PRO A 403 -9.63 -2.36 -8.89
C PRO A 403 -8.42 -3.19 -9.30
N GLU A 404 -7.98 -3.15 -10.54
CA GLU A 404 -6.84 -3.91 -11.02
C GLU A 404 -5.53 -3.41 -10.42
N LEU A 405 -5.34 -2.08 -10.34
CA LEU A 405 -4.19 -1.50 -9.65
C LEU A 405 -4.20 -1.86 -8.15
N SER A 406 -5.38 -1.83 -7.53
CA SER A 406 -5.55 -2.28 -6.15
C SER A 406 -5.12 -3.73 -5.95
N ILE A 407 -5.58 -4.66 -6.80
CA ILE A 407 -5.18 -6.07 -6.76
C ILE A 407 -3.67 -6.22 -6.94
N LEU A 408 -3.09 -5.56 -7.94
CA LEU A 408 -1.66 -5.60 -8.24
C LEU A 408 -0.83 -5.23 -7.00
N HIS A 409 -1.13 -4.08 -6.39
CA HIS A 409 -0.38 -3.58 -5.26
C HIS A 409 -0.65 -4.38 -3.97
N THR A 410 -1.89 -4.78 -3.72
CA THR A 410 -2.20 -5.62 -2.55
C THR A 410 -1.52 -6.99 -2.64
N ARG A 411 -1.44 -7.61 -3.81
CA ARG A 411 -0.65 -8.83 -4.01
C ARG A 411 0.86 -8.59 -3.83
N LYS A 412 1.39 -7.42 -4.22
CA LYS A 412 2.78 -7.03 -3.85
C LYS A 412 2.94 -6.99 -2.33
N ALA A 413 1.99 -6.38 -1.61
CA ALA A 413 2.00 -6.34 -0.15
C ALA A 413 1.95 -7.74 0.48
N MET A 414 1.09 -8.64 -0.01
CA MET A 414 1.03 -10.04 0.46
C MET A 414 2.36 -10.79 0.29
N ARG A 415 3.09 -10.53 -0.80
CA ARG A 415 4.44 -11.09 -0.98
C ARG A 415 5.46 -10.52 -0.01
N LEU A 416 5.36 -9.23 0.33
CA LEU A 416 6.25 -8.55 1.28
C LEU A 416 5.92 -8.89 2.74
N CYS A 417 4.71 -9.34 3.02
CA CYS A 417 4.25 -9.79 4.32
C CYS A 417 3.51 -11.12 4.15
N PRO A 418 4.18 -12.27 4.10
CA PRO A 418 3.54 -13.57 3.87
C PRO A 418 2.53 -13.99 4.95
N VAL A 419 2.66 -13.44 6.16
CA VAL A 419 1.65 -13.57 7.24
C VAL A 419 0.86 -12.27 7.30
N TYR A 420 0.09 -12.03 6.26
CA TYR A 420 -0.70 -10.81 6.12
C TYR A 420 -2.02 -10.89 6.89
N PRO A 421 -2.58 -9.72 7.28
CA PRO A 421 -3.88 -9.66 7.96
C PRO A 421 -5.04 -9.88 6.98
N ALA A 422 -6.20 -10.31 7.50
CA ALA A 422 -7.41 -10.62 6.74
C ALA A 422 -7.92 -9.48 5.84
N TRP A 423 -7.62 -8.22 6.16
CA TRP A 423 -8.06 -7.09 5.35
C TRP A 423 -7.35 -6.98 3.98
N TYR A 424 -6.21 -7.69 3.77
CA TYR A 424 -5.56 -7.76 2.45
C TYR A 424 -6.42 -8.57 1.46
N PRO A 425 -6.68 -9.87 1.70
CA PRO A 425 -7.52 -10.65 0.79
C PRO A 425 -8.96 -10.13 0.73
N TYR A 426 -9.53 -9.61 1.83
CA TYR A 426 -10.80 -8.88 1.79
C TYR A 426 -10.77 -7.73 0.77
N GLY A 427 -9.70 -6.95 0.72
CA GLY A 427 -9.53 -5.87 -0.26
C GLY A 427 -9.59 -6.37 -1.70
N ILE A 428 -8.93 -7.50 -1.99
CA ILE A 428 -8.93 -8.16 -3.29
C ILE A 428 -10.32 -8.73 -3.62
N ALA A 429 -11.01 -9.34 -2.66
CA ALA A 429 -12.37 -9.85 -2.84
C ALA A 429 -13.33 -8.76 -3.32
N VAL A 430 -13.28 -7.57 -2.69
CA VAL A 430 -14.09 -6.42 -3.12
C VAL A 430 -13.70 -5.94 -4.53
N CYS A 431 -12.43 -5.98 -4.90
CA CYS A 431 -12.01 -5.63 -6.26
C CYS A 431 -12.57 -6.61 -7.29
N TYR A 432 -12.51 -7.92 -7.04
CA TYR A 432 -13.10 -8.92 -7.94
C TYR A 432 -14.63 -8.80 -8.01
N TRP A 433 -15.31 -8.46 -6.90
CA TRP A 433 -16.72 -8.11 -6.95
C TRP A 433 -17.01 -6.91 -7.87
N MET A 434 -16.18 -5.85 -7.82
CA MET A 434 -16.32 -4.70 -8.72
C MET A 434 -16.18 -5.10 -10.20
N LEU A 435 -15.29 -6.04 -10.49
CA LEU A 435 -15.03 -6.57 -11.83
C LEU A 435 -16.09 -7.58 -12.30
N GLY A 436 -16.99 -8.06 -11.42
CA GLY A 436 -17.98 -9.08 -11.74
C GLY A 436 -17.46 -10.51 -11.69
N GLU A 437 -16.22 -10.72 -11.22
CA GLU A 437 -15.56 -12.02 -11.07
C GLU A 437 -15.93 -12.65 -9.72
N PHE A 438 -17.19 -13.07 -9.59
CA PHE A 438 -17.76 -13.45 -8.28
C PHE A 438 -17.13 -14.70 -7.67
N ASP A 439 -16.67 -15.67 -8.47
CA ASP A 439 -16.04 -16.89 -7.93
C ASP A 439 -14.67 -16.56 -7.31
N LEU A 440 -13.85 -15.73 -7.97
CA LEU A 440 -12.60 -15.23 -7.41
C LEU A 440 -12.85 -14.35 -6.18
N ALA A 441 -13.92 -13.54 -6.19
CA ALA A 441 -14.27 -12.73 -5.04
C ALA A 441 -14.59 -13.57 -3.81
N VAL A 442 -15.30 -14.72 -3.99
CA VAL A 442 -15.57 -15.67 -2.90
C VAL A 442 -14.28 -16.33 -2.41
N GLU A 443 -13.40 -16.79 -3.31
CA GLU A 443 -12.13 -17.42 -2.95
C GLU A 443 -11.28 -16.53 -2.02
N PHE A 444 -11.11 -15.25 -2.37
CA PHE A 444 -10.36 -14.32 -1.53
C PHE A 444 -11.11 -13.92 -0.25
N ALA A 445 -12.43 -13.93 -0.24
CA ALA A 445 -13.20 -13.72 0.98
C ALA A 445 -13.08 -14.92 1.94
N GLU A 446 -13.08 -16.14 1.43
CA GLU A 446 -12.84 -17.35 2.24
C GLU A 446 -11.43 -17.37 2.82
N GLU A 447 -10.41 -16.99 2.05
CA GLU A 447 -9.03 -16.79 2.54
C GLU A 447 -8.99 -15.79 3.70
N ALA A 448 -9.73 -14.67 3.62
CA ALA A 448 -9.80 -13.71 4.70
C ALA A 448 -10.45 -14.27 5.97
N ILE A 449 -11.48 -15.12 5.82
CA ILE A 449 -12.15 -15.83 6.94
C ILE A 449 -11.20 -16.85 7.60
N GLU A 450 -10.40 -17.57 6.81
CA GLU A 450 -9.41 -18.52 7.34
C GLU A 450 -8.35 -17.80 8.22
N ILE A 451 -7.99 -16.56 7.86
CA ILE A 451 -7.02 -15.76 8.62
C ILE A 451 -7.66 -15.18 9.90
N ASP A 452 -8.85 -14.60 9.78
CA ASP A 452 -9.58 -13.99 10.91
C ASP A 452 -11.09 -14.23 10.77
N PRO A 453 -11.64 -15.29 11.41
CA PRO A 453 -13.06 -15.59 11.37
C PRO A 453 -13.96 -14.51 12.02
N GLU A 454 -13.41 -13.63 12.86
CA GLU A 454 -14.15 -12.55 13.53
C GLU A 454 -14.13 -11.23 12.74
N PHE A 455 -13.45 -11.18 11.59
CA PHE A 455 -13.40 -10.00 10.74
C PHE A 455 -14.73 -9.73 10.04
N SER A 456 -15.62 -8.97 10.65
CA SER A 456 -17.01 -8.74 10.21
C SER A 456 -17.16 -8.21 8.78
N LEU A 457 -16.22 -7.38 8.30
CA LEU A 457 -16.29 -6.78 6.96
C LEU A 457 -16.17 -7.80 5.82
N VAL A 458 -15.57 -8.97 6.05
CA VAL A 458 -15.53 -10.02 5.02
C VAL A 458 -16.90 -10.63 4.78
N TYR A 459 -17.68 -10.81 5.83
CA TYR A 459 -19.07 -11.29 5.68
C TYR A 459 -19.95 -10.24 5.02
N TYR A 460 -19.73 -8.96 5.32
CA TYR A 460 -20.36 -7.86 4.60
C TYR A 460 -20.04 -7.89 3.09
N ALA A 461 -18.80 -8.20 2.71
CA ALA A 461 -18.44 -8.38 1.30
C ALA A 461 -19.14 -9.60 0.69
N LEU A 462 -19.20 -10.75 1.40
CA LEU A 462 -19.87 -11.95 0.93
C LEU A 462 -21.37 -11.72 0.70
N VAL A 463 -22.03 -10.91 1.54
CA VAL A 463 -23.43 -10.50 1.30
C VAL A 463 -23.58 -9.86 -0.07
N MET A 464 -22.71 -8.89 -0.42
CA MET A 464 -22.74 -8.21 -1.72
C MET A 464 -22.43 -9.16 -2.88
N ILE A 465 -21.39 -9.98 -2.73
CA ILE A 465 -20.90 -10.91 -3.76
C ILE A 465 -21.99 -11.94 -4.09
N HIS A 466 -22.54 -12.63 -3.09
CA HIS A 466 -23.54 -13.67 -3.28
C HIS A 466 -24.88 -13.11 -3.78
N ALA A 467 -25.32 -11.96 -3.24
CA ALA A 467 -26.56 -11.32 -3.69
C ALA A 467 -26.51 -10.89 -5.16
N GLU A 468 -25.35 -10.44 -5.64
CA GLU A 468 -25.20 -10.03 -7.03
C GLU A 468 -24.97 -11.22 -7.97
N ALA A 469 -24.32 -12.28 -7.48
CA ALA A 469 -24.18 -13.55 -8.18
C ALA A 469 -25.49 -14.37 -8.26
N GLY A 470 -26.59 -13.90 -7.64
CA GLY A 470 -27.87 -14.60 -7.59
C GLY A 470 -27.91 -15.80 -6.62
N ARG A 471 -26.96 -15.89 -5.69
CA ARG A 471 -26.82 -16.94 -4.67
C ARG A 471 -27.53 -16.50 -3.39
N GLU A 472 -28.86 -16.48 -3.40
CA GLU A 472 -29.68 -15.91 -2.31
C GLU A 472 -29.53 -16.61 -0.97
N CYS A 473 -29.35 -17.95 -0.97
CA CYS A 473 -29.18 -18.72 0.27
C CYS A 473 -27.86 -18.36 0.96
N GLU A 474 -26.77 -18.29 0.19
CA GLU A 474 -25.44 -17.95 0.65
C GLU A 474 -25.39 -16.49 1.12
N ALA A 475 -26.07 -15.57 0.42
CA ALA A 475 -26.18 -14.18 0.82
C ALA A 475 -26.85 -14.03 2.20
N ARG A 476 -27.94 -14.77 2.46
CA ARG A 476 -28.60 -14.77 3.77
C ARG A 476 -27.73 -15.38 4.87
N SER A 477 -27.06 -16.49 4.58
CA SER A 477 -26.12 -17.10 5.52
C SER A 477 -24.99 -16.15 5.89
N ALA A 478 -24.49 -15.36 4.93
CA ALA A 478 -23.49 -14.33 5.19
C ALA A 478 -24.02 -13.19 6.10
N VAL A 479 -25.31 -12.79 5.94
CA VAL A 479 -25.96 -11.83 6.86
C VAL A 479 -26.05 -12.39 8.27
N GLU A 480 -26.46 -13.66 8.42
CA GLU A 480 -26.56 -14.34 9.73
C GLU A 480 -25.19 -14.41 10.41
N SER A 481 -24.13 -14.76 9.67
CA SER A 481 -22.77 -14.82 10.19
C SER A 481 -22.27 -13.44 10.62
N LEU A 482 -22.51 -12.39 9.82
CA LEU A 482 -22.16 -11.02 10.14
C LEU A 482 -22.83 -10.56 11.45
N LEU A 483 -24.13 -10.77 11.58
CA LEU A 483 -24.90 -10.37 12.76
C LEU A 483 -24.60 -11.22 14.01
N ALA A 484 -24.08 -12.43 13.84
CA ALA A 484 -23.57 -13.22 14.95
C ALA A 484 -22.27 -12.65 15.54
N ILE A 485 -21.40 -12.07 14.69
CA ILE A 485 -20.14 -11.41 15.11
C ILE A 485 -20.42 -10.02 15.63
N ASP A 486 -21.19 -9.23 14.89
CA ASP A 486 -21.58 -7.86 15.27
C ASP A 486 -23.10 -7.67 15.18
N PRO A 487 -23.84 -7.92 16.27
CA PRO A 487 -25.31 -7.82 16.29
C PRO A 487 -25.85 -6.41 16.01
N LYS A 488 -25.00 -5.38 16.07
CA LYS A 488 -25.37 -3.98 15.83
C LYS A 488 -24.93 -3.47 14.46
N PHE A 489 -24.31 -4.30 13.64
CA PHE A 489 -23.82 -3.90 12.34
C PHE A 489 -24.97 -3.52 11.40
N THR A 490 -24.99 -2.29 10.92
CA THR A 490 -25.98 -1.81 9.93
C THR A 490 -25.35 -1.49 8.58
N GLY A 491 -24.05 -1.43 8.47
CA GLY A 491 -23.37 -0.98 7.27
C GLY A 491 -23.51 0.52 6.98
N ARG A 492 -24.41 1.24 7.67
CA ARG A 492 -24.73 2.64 7.39
C ARG A 492 -23.52 3.58 7.54
N ALA A 493 -22.84 3.53 8.68
CA ALA A 493 -21.65 4.37 8.92
C ALA A 493 -20.53 4.00 7.96
N TYR A 494 -20.29 2.70 7.75
CA TYR A 494 -19.28 2.21 6.80
C TYR A 494 -19.57 2.74 5.38
N ASN A 495 -20.82 2.61 4.89
CA ASN A 495 -21.22 3.08 3.56
C ASN A 495 -21.15 4.61 3.42
N ALA A 496 -21.34 5.34 4.51
CA ALA A 496 -21.24 6.81 4.49
C ALA A 496 -19.80 7.30 4.31
N VAL A 497 -18.82 6.54 4.81
CA VAL A 497 -17.40 6.90 4.84
C VAL A 497 -16.63 6.23 3.69
N MET A 498 -16.83 4.93 3.47
CA MET A 498 -16.17 4.17 2.40
C MET A 498 -16.98 4.24 1.10
N ARG A 499 -16.77 5.30 0.35
CA ARG A 499 -17.44 5.57 -0.92
C ARG A 499 -16.58 5.20 -2.12
N PHE A 500 -17.24 4.98 -3.26
CA PHE A 500 -16.59 4.79 -4.55
C PHE A 500 -16.73 6.04 -5.42
N ARG A 501 -15.71 6.34 -6.20
CA ARG A 501 -15.71 7.45 -7.18
C ARG A 501 -16.85 7.32 -8.18
N ASN A 502 -17.15 6.10 -8.63
CA ASN A 502 -18.26 5.82 -9.54
C ASN A 502 -19.56 5.56 -8.77
N PRO A 503 -20.57 6.46 -8.86
CA PRO A 503 -21.83 6.28 -8.16
C PRO A 503 -22.59 5.00 -8.55
N ALA A 504 -22.37 4.45 -9.75
CA ALA A 504 -23.03 3.21 -10.18
C ALA A 504 -22.61 2.00 -9.30
N ILE A 505 -21.37 1.98 -8.80
CA ILE A 505 -20.89 0.94 -7.87
C ILE A 505 -21.60 1.07 -6.52
N GLU A 506 -21.85 2.31 -6.06
CA GLU A 506 -22.64 2.54 -4.85
C GLU A 506 -24.07 2.00 -4.97
N VAL A 507 -24.71 2.27 -6.11
CA VAL A 507 -26.07 1.78 -6.40
C VAL A 507 -26.08 0.24 -6.43
N ARG A 508 -25.08 -0.38 -7.08
CA ARG A 508 -24.92 -1.84 -7.10
C ARG A 508 -24.80 -2.41 -5.69
N ARG A 509 -23.91 -1.81 -4.88
CA ARG A 509 -23.67 -2.21 -3.48
C ARG A 509 -24.96 -2.18 -2.67
N LEU A 510 -25.66 -1.05 -2.65
CA LEU A 510 -26.90 -0.89 -1.90
C LEU A 510 -27.99 -1.85 -2.36
N ALA A 511 -28.15 -2.04 -3.67
CA ALA A 511 -29.12 -2.98 -4.24
C ALA A 511 -28.81 -4.44 -3.84
N ALA A 512 -27.54 -4.83 -3.78
CA ALA A 512 -27.12 -6.15 -3.34
C ALA A 512 -27.46 -6.37 -1.85
N LEU A 513 -27.16 -5.41 -0.99
CA LEU A 513 -27.46 -5.47 0.46
C LEU A 513 -28.96 -5.57 0.73
N GLN A 514 -29.78 -4.77 0.04
CA GLN A 514 -31.24 -4.82 0.16
C GLN A 514 -31.80 -6.17 -0.28
N ARG A 515 -31.32 -6.73 -1.40
CA ARG A 515 -31.73 -8.07 -1.86
C ARG A 515 -31.43 -9.18 -0.84
N ALA A 516 -30.32 -9.07 -0.14
CA ALA A 516 -29.93 -10.03 0.89
C ALA A 516 -30.70 -9.84 2.22
N GLY A 517 -31.49 -8.77 2.38
CA GLY A 517 -32.20 -8.45 3.63
C GLY A 517 -31.29 -7.89 4.72
N MET A 518 -30.18 -7.24 4.34
CA MET A 518 -29.30 -6.59 5.30
C MET A 518 -30.04 -5.45 6.02
N PRO A 519 -29.94 -5.33 7.37
CA PRO A 519 -30.52 -4.19 8.12
C PRO A 519 -29.96 -2.85 7.64
N GLU A 520 -30.86 -1.83 7.55
CA GLU A 520 -30.52 -0.46 7.14
C GLU A 520 -29.70 0.30 8.21
#